data_7ef59ae5ea26ac69f66c1fabf8867665
#
_entry.id   7ef59ae5ea26ac69f66c1fabf8867665
#
_cell.length_a   1.000
_cell.length_b   1.000
_cell.length_c   1.000
_cell.angle_alpha   90.00
_cell.angle_beta   90.00
_cell.angle_gamma   90.00
#
_symmetry.space_group_name_H-M   'P 1'
#
loop_
_entity.id
_entity.type
_entity.pdbx_description
1 polymer ?
#
loop_
_entity_poly.entity_id
_entity_poly.type
_entity_poly.pdbx_seq_one_letter_code
_entity_poly.pdbx_strand_id
1 'polypeptide(L)'
;MELQILVRGQSNAVLFAQGDGWAGAGRLTTEVERLLGFDGVDDKVTLIYSSGEDENGTAHGGTAFLGDWTERGADGAWRPAPLQTALLRSAGELDDPAAAATAVLWLHSEFDSRREDLAPGEWTSAVRQDAALLRGVLGGSAADIPYHFVSAHPYGNGTAEGHQAIRIGMEQLAADPAFNARVAARALDVDVSRDDRDGDWRTTEYGGSHITRDDALLIAGRAARAIAEDWSEYARPGSPVSLAGGDIADVGPRVVSAERIGPDTLRLRVEHDATGGFAPLDADAAAGVGWEVSGLATGPVGARSAVVRGPDTLDVSFDAPLPEAGGAVHYGRGYGRLAEGNAPGQGNAVLDESGLPIWTPAEGVAVGAPPAAQAADALWLQ
;
A
#
# COMPACT_ATOMS: atom_id res chain seq x y z
N MET A 1 27.28 -2.54 9.52
CA MET A 1 26.51 -3.04 8.35
C MET A 1 25.61 -1.93 7.87
N GLU A 2 25.44 -1.79 6.55
CA GLU A 2 24.53 -0.81 5.97
C GLU A 2 23.50 -1.51 5.11
N LEU A 3 22.22 -1.13 5.27
CA LEU A 3 21.10 -1.52 4.41
C LEU A 3 20.54 -0.26 3.77
N GLN A 4 20.01 -0.35 2.55
CA GLN A 4 19.53 0.79 1.80
C GLN A 4 18.07 0.65 1.42
N ILE A 5 17.30 1.75 1.49
CA ILE A 5 15.93 1.81 0.97
C ILE A 5 15.87 2.92 -0.07
N LEU A 6 15.55 2.55 -1.31
CA LEU A 6 15.24 3.53 -2.34
C LEU A 6 13.76 3.88 -2.28
N VAL A 7 13.44 5.15 -1.99
CA VAL A 7 12.07 5.66 -2.07
C VAL A 7 11.81 6.17 -3.48
N ARG A 8 10.81 5.57 -4.13
CA ARG A 8 10.45 5.87 -5.51
C ARG A 8 9.01 6.36 -5.57
N GLY A 9 8.78 7.48 -6.23
CA GLY A 9 7.44 8.01 -6.43
C GLY A 9 7.42 9.44 -6.92
N GLN A 10 6.24 10.05 -6.85
CA GLN A 10 5.98 11.42 -7.25
C GLN A 10 5.81 12.35 -6.02
N SER A 11 4.85 13.28 -6.04
CA SER A 11 4.64 14.29 -4.99
C SER A 11 4.53 13.69 -3.58
N ASN A 12 3.82 12.57 -3.41
CA ASN A 12 3.71 11.93 -2.11
C ASN A 12 5.02 11.31 -1.62
N ALA A 13 5.86 10.81 -2.53
CA ALA A 13 7.21 10.39 -2.18
C ALA A 13 8.11 11.56 -1.79
N VAL A 14 7.96 12.73 -2.44
CA VAL A 14 8.63 13.99 -2.05
C VAL A 14 8.23 14.37 -0.63
N LEU A 15 6.93 14.41 -0.34
CA LEU A 15 6.41 14.75 0.99
C LEU A 15 6.84 13.75 2.06
N PHE A 16 6.82 12.47 1.72
CA PHE A 16 7.29 11.39 2.60
C PHE A 16 8.77 11.53 2.93
N ALA A 17 9.61 11.78 1.93
CA ALA A 17 11.05 11.81 2.07
C ALA A 17 11.58 13.17 2.54
N GLN A 18 10.97 14.28 2.13
CA GLN A 18 11.47 15.65 2.37
C GLN A 18 10.48 16.59 3.04
N GLY A 19 9.21 16.20 3.18
CA GLY A 19 8.19 17.01 3.80
C GLY A 19 8.31 17.07 5.33
N ASP A 20 7.96 18.20 5.94
CA ASP A 20 7.88 18.41 7.41
C ASP A 20 9.03 17.83 8.23
N GLY A 21 10.25 18.12 7.82
CA GLY A 21 11.44 17.63 8.50
C GLY A 21 11.71 16.15 8.28
N TRP A 22 11.32 15.60 7.14
CA TRP A 22 11.59 14.20 6.74
C TRP A 22 10.90 13.17 7.65
N ALA A 23 9.71 13.49 8.10
CA ALA A 23 9.02 12.69 9.10
C ALA A 23 8.83 11.22 8.66
N GLY A 24 8.40 10.99 7.42
CA GLY A 24 8.23 9.64 6.88
C GLY A 24 9.55 8.90 6.73
N ALA A 25 10.54 9.53 6.10
CA ALA A 25 11.87 8.97 5.90
C ALA A 25 12.56 8.63 7.21
N GLY A 26 12.63 9.59 8.14
CA GLY A 26 13.25 9.39 9.45
C GLY A 26 12.53 8.31 10.27
N ARG A 27 11.20 8.24 10.21
CA ARG A 27 10.44 7.17 10.87
C ARG A 27 10.72 5.81 10.25
N LEU A 28 10.78 5.72 8.92
CA LEU A 28 11.05 4.47 8.21
C LEU A 28 12.39 3.88 8.64
N THR A 29 13.48 4.65 8.49
CA THR A 29 14.82 4.16 8.82
C THR A 29 14.95 3.78 10.28
N THR A 30 14.54 4.68 11.20
CA THR A 30 14.60 4.42 12.63
C THR A 30 13.78 3.21 13.07
N GLU A 31 12.61 2.99 12.45
CA GLU A 31 11.77 1.85 12.80
C GLU A 31 12.32 0.53 12.26
N VAL A 32 12.87 0.51 11.05
CA VAL A 32 13.59 -0.68 10.53
C VAL A 32 14.80 -1.00 11.41
N GLU A 33 15.61 0.00 11.76
CA GLU A 33 16.74 -0.16 12.67
C GLU A 33 16.31 -0.74 14.03
N ARG A 34 15.26 -0.18 14.61
CA ARG A 34 14.71 -0.66 15.89
C ARG A 34 14.24 -2.12 15.80
N LEU A 35 13.54 -2.48 14.71
CA LEU A 35 13.02 -3.83 14.48
C LEU A 35 14.13 -4.84 14.28
N LEU A 36 15.21 -4.47 13.59
CA LEU A 36 16.39 -5.31 13.36
C LEU A 36 17.39 -5.29 14.50
N GLY A 37 17.23 -4.36 15.47
CA GLY A 37 18.18 -4.18 16.60
C GLY A 37 19.49 -3.49 16.19
N PHE A 38 19.43 -2.60 15.20
CA PHE A 38 20.54 -1.79 14.74
C PHE A 38 20.72 -0.57 15.64
N ASP A 39 21.94 -0.05 15.71
CA ASP A 39 22.30 1.10 16.57
C ASP A 39 22.24 2.45 15.84
N GLY A 40 22.01 2.43 14.53
CA GLY A 40 21.97 3.62 13.67
C GLY A 40 23.33 4.25 13.38
N VAL A 41 24.42 3.61 13.80
CA VAL A 41 25.81 4.11 13.65
C VAL A 41 26.68 3.10 12.91
N ASP A 42 26.98 1.97 13.55
CA ASP A 42 27.76 0.87 12.97
C ASP A 42 26.88 -0.04 12.13
N ASP A 43 25.63 -0.24 12.58
CA ASP A 43 24.56 -0.90 11.86
C ASP A 43 23.45 0.11 11.60
N LYS A 44 23.21 0.44 10.36
CA LYS A 44 22.29 1.53 9.99
C LYS A 44 21.47 1.22 8.72
N VAL A 45 20.38 1.95 8.57
CA VAL A 45 19.56 1.99 7.37
C VAL A 45 19.66 3.38 6.73
N THR A 46 20.03 3.43 5.45
CA THR A 46 20.14 4.66 4.68
C THR A 46 19.01 4.76 3.66
N LEU A 47 18.68 5.98 3.27
CA LEU A 47 17.68 6.25 2.26
C LEU A 47 18.33 6.78 1.00
N ILE A 48 17.99 6.17 -0.15
CA ILE A 48 18.24 6.72 -1.47
C ILE A 48 16.96 7.43 -1.90
N TYR A 49 17.03 8.73 -2.06
CA TYR A 49 15.94 9.53 -2.57
C TYR A 49 16.47 10.71 -3.36
N SER A 50 15.89 10.95 -4.53
CA SER A 50 16.19 12.14 -5.34
C SER A 50 14.89 12.88 -5.61
N SER A 51 14.83 14.15 -5.16
CA SER A 51 13.78 15.11 -5.52
C SER A 51 14.13 15.87 -6.80
N GLY A 52 15.16 15.40 -7.53
CA GLY A 52 15.69 16.08 -8.70
C GLY A 52 14.64 16.31 -9.78
N GLU A 53 14.89 17.33 -10.55
CA GLU A 53 14.21 17.58 -11.82
C GLU A 53 14.89 16.75 -12.91
N ASP A 54 14.18 16.50 -14.01
CA ASP A 54 14.83 15.97 -15.20
C ASP A 54 15.73 17.03 -15.84
N GLU A 55 16.44 16.67 -16.90
CA GLU A 55 17.34 17.59 -17.63
C GLU A 55 16.61 18.77 -18.29
N ASN A 56 15.27 18.73 -18.37
CA ASN A 56 14.42 19.79 -18.90
C ASN A 56 13.82 20.66 -17.79
N GLY A 57 14.16 20.41 -16.51
CA GLY A 57 13.61 21.11 -15.36
C GLY A 57 12.20 20.64 -14.96
N THR A 58 11.77 19.45 -15.40
CA THR A 58 10.47 18.88 -15.03
C THR A 58 10.57 18.29 -13.63
N ALA A 59 9.80 18.83 -12.69
CA ALA A 59 9.75 18.33 -11.33
C ALA A 59 8.95 17.01 -11.25
N HIS A 60 9.26 16.19 -10.26
CA HIS A 60 8.61 14.89 -10.05
C HIS A 60 7.14 15.02 -9.61
N GLY A 61 6.75 16.13 -9.00
CA GLY A 61 5.40 16.36 -8.51
C GLY A 61 4.36 16.51 -9.63
N GLY A 62 3.15 15.98 -9.43
CA GLY A 62 2.04 16.13 -10.37
C GLY A 62 2.18 15.35 -11.68
N THR A 63 3.00 14.30 -11.69
CA THR A 63 3.30 13.51 -12.89
C THR A 63 2.74 12.10 -12.78
N ALA A 64 2.29 11.53 -13.91
CA ALA A 64 1.82 10.16 -14.00
C ALA A 64 3.00 9.20 -14.21
N PHE A 65 2.93 8.02 -13.61
CA PHE A 65 3.91 6.98 -13.91
C PHE A 65 3.85 6.56 -15.38
N LEU A 66 2.63 6.35 -15.89
CA LEU A 66 2.38 6.05 -17.29
C LEU A 66 2.31 7.34 -18.11
N GLY A 67 3.33 7.58 -18.91
CA GLY A 67 3.44 8.73 -19.79
C GLY A 67 4.58 9.69 -19.42
N ASP A 68 4.72 10.03 -18.12
CA ASP A 68 5.77 10.98 -17.71
C ASP A 68 7.07 10.28 -17.23
N TRP A 69 6.93 9.10 -16.63
CA TRP A 69 8.07 8.29 -16.15
C TRP A 69 8.40 7.15 -17.10
N THR A 70 7.39 6.50 -17.65
CA THR A 70 7.56 5.44 -18.63
C THR A 70 6.61 5.67 -19.80
N GLU A 71 7.09 5.47 -21.01
CA GLU A 71 6.30 5.63 -22.23
C GLU A 71 6.21 4.35 -23.04
N ARG A 72 5.12 4.18 -23.78
CA ARG A 72 4.93 3.03 -24.64
C ARG A 72 5.36 3.35 -26.05
N GLY A 73 6.39 2.67 -26.56
CA GLY A 73 6.86 2.81 -27.93
C GLY A 73 5.85 2.30 -28.97
N ALA A 74 6.05 2.66 -30.22
CA ALA A 74 5.21 2.21 -31.33
C ALA A 74 5.19 0.69 -31.53
N ASP A 75 6.19 -0.02 -31.03
CA ASP A 75 6.31 -1.47 -30.98
C ASP A 75 5.58 -2.11 -29.78
N GLY A 76 4.96 -1.29 -28.94
CA GLY A 76 4.26 -1.70 -27.73
C GLY A 76 5.15 -1.94 -26.52
N ALA A 77 6.48 -1.80 -26.64
CA ALA A 77 7.40 -1.96 -25.52
C ALA A 77 7.42 -0.70 -24.63
N TRP A 78 7.55 -0.90 -23.32
CA TRP A 78 7.77 0.19 -22.38
C TRP A 78 9.23 0.66 -22.40
N ARG A 79 9.43 1.96 -22.27
CA ARG A 79 10.73 2.61 -22.27
C ARG A 79 10.78 3.69 -21.21
N PRO A 80 11.97 4.00 -20.65
CA PRO A 80 12.10 5.09 -19.71
C PRO A 80 11.83 6.42 -20.41
N ALA A 81 10.96 7.24 -19.85
CA ALA A 81 10.79 8.64 -20.16
C ALA A 81 11.82 9.50 -19.39
N PRO A 82 11.90 10.81 -19.61
CA PRO A 82 12.93 11.66 -19.01
C PRO A 82 13.02 11.57 -17.48
N LEU A 83 11.88 11.54 -16.76
CA LEU A 83 11.89 11.46 -15.30
C LEU A 83 12.45 10.13 -14.80
N GLN A 84 12.12 9.02 -15.44
CA GLN A 84 12.72 7.73 -15.08
C GLN A 84 14.21 7.69 -15.39
N THR A 85 14.63 8.27 -16.50
CA THR A 85 16.06 8.38 -16.86
C THR A 85 16.82 9.16 -15.78
N ALA A 86 16.24 10.26 -15.28
CA ALA A 86 16.81 11.03 -14.18
C ALA A 86 16.88 10.21 -12.88
N LEU A 87 15.81 9.48 -12.54
CA LEU A 87 15.80 8.59 -11.39
C LEU A 87 16.89 7.51 -11.47
N LEU A 88 17.01 6.82 -12.63
CA LEU A 88 18.01 5.77 -12.81
C LEU A 88 19.43 6.30 -12.63
N ARG A 89 19.72 7.51 -13.16
CA ARG A 89 21.00 8.17 -12.94
C ARG A 89 21.24 8.47 -11.46
N SER A 90 20.29 9.15 -10.79
CA SER A 90 20.43 9.49 -9.38
C SER A 90 20.52 8.25 -8.48
N ALA A 91 19.79 7.20 -8.78
CA ALA A 91 19.88 5.94 -8.04
C ALA A 91 21.30 5.35 -8.15
N GLY A 92 21.87 5.31 -9.34
CA GLY A 92 23.24 4.82 -9.54
C GLY A 92 24.33 5.71 -8.93
N GLU A 93 24.08 7.02 -8.80
CA GLU A 93 25.02 7.95 -8.15
C GLU A 93 24.96 7.90 -6.62
N LEU A 94 23.80 7.57 -6.05
CA LEU A 94 23.54 7.53 -4.60
C LEU A 94 23.66 6.12 -4.00
N ASP A 95 23.69 5.10 -4.86
CA ASP A 95 23.86 3.72 -4.43
C ASP A 95 25.21 3.51 -3.73
N ASP A 96 25.17 2.80 -2.61
CA ASP A 96 26.39 2.26 -1.99
C ASP A 96 26.53 0.78 -2.35
N PRO A 97 27.40 0.41 -3.29
CA PRO A 97 27.57 -0.98 -3.67
C PRO A 97 28.15 -1.86 -2.55
N ALA A 98 28.57 -1.26 -1.41
CA ALA A 98 29.01 -1.98 -0.23
C ALA A 98 27.87 -2.27 0.75
N ALA A 99 26.65 -1.75 0.51
CA ALA A 99 25.49 -2.09 1.31
C ALA A 99 25.19 -3.60 1.24
N ALA A 100 24.80 -4.16 2.37
CA ALA A 100 24.52 -5.60 2.46
C ALA A 100 23.21 -6.00 1.74
N ALA A 101 22.24 -5.09 1.70
CA ALA A 101 21.00 -5.27 0.95
C ALA A 101 20.36 -3.92 0.58
N THR A 102 19.57 -3.94 -0.49
CA THR A 102 18.78 -2.79 -0.96
C THR A 102 17.33 -3.22 -1.17
N ALA A 103 16.37 -2.35 -0.78
CA ALA A 103 14.95 -2.53 -1.06
C ALA A 103 14.38 -1.29 -1.76
N VAL A 104 13.28 -1.45 -2.49
CA VAL A 104 12.56 -0.34 -3.12
C VAL A 104 11.23 -0.13 -2.42
N LEU A 105 11.00 1.06 -1.86
CA LEU A 105 9.69 1.51 -1.40
C LEU A 105 9.00 2.27 -2.53
N TRP A 106 7.90 1.72 -3.04
CA TRP A 106 7.10 2.29 -4.09
C TRP A 106 5.94 3.11 -3.52
N LEU A 107 6.03 4.42 -3.65
CA LEU A 107 5.01 5.38 -3.27
C LEU A 107 4.63 6.21 -4.50
N HIS A 108 3.96 5.59 -5.46
CA HIS A 108 3.69 6.15 -6.77
C HIS A 108 2.37 5.65 -7.37
N SER A 109 1.95 6.27 -8.47
CA SER A 109 0.83 5.92 -9.33
C SER A 109 -0.53 6.53 -8.95
N GLU A 110 -0.61 7.37 -7.95
CA GLU A 110 -1.87 8.04 -7.60
C GLU A 110 -2.42 8.85 -8.78
N PHE A 111 -1.55 9.52 -9.53
CA PHE A 111 -1.93 10.33 -10.68
C PHE A 111 -2.45 9.48 -11.87
N ASP A 112 -1.98 8.23 -12.00
CA ASP A 112 -2.45 7.27 -13.00
C ASP A 112 -3.91 6.86 -12.77
N SER A 113 -4.39 6.97 -11.51
CA SER A 113 -5.78 6.66 -11.15
C SER A 113 -6.82 7.55 -11.86
N ARG A 114 -6.39 8.63 -12.51
CA ARG A 114 -7.24 9.45 -13.38
C ARG A 114 -7.73 8.71 -14.63
N ARG A 115 -7.07 7.62 -14.97
CA ARG A 115 -7.45 6.79 -16.12
C ARG A 115 -8.51 5.76 -15.70
N GLU A 116 -9.76 6.03 -16.03
CA GLU A 116 -10.87 5.10 -15.80
C GLU A 116 -10.71 3.79 -16.60
N ASP A 117 -10.05 3.86 -17.77
CA ASP A 117 -9.79 2.74 -18.66
C ASP A 117 -8.50 1.96 -18.35
N LEU A 118 -7.81 2.30 -17.27
CA LEU A 118 -6.56 1.67 -16.91
C LEU A 118 -6.75 0.17 -16.64
N ALA A 119 -6.06 -0.67 -17.41
CA ALA A 119 -6.05 -2.10 -17.17
C ALA A 119 -4.92 -2.48 -16.19
N PRO A 120 -5.15 -3.36 -15.19
CA PRO A 120 -4.10 -3.82 -14.28
C PRO A 120 -2.87 -4.37 -15.02
N GLY A 121 -3.09 -5.14 -16.11
CA GLY A 121 -2.01 -5.71 -16.92
C GLY A 121 -1.16 -4.67 -17.66
N GLU A 122 -1.74 -3.54 -18.03
CA GLU A 122 -0.99 -2.41 -18.61
C GLU A 122 -0.04 -1.83 -17.55
N TRP A 123 -0.56 -1.54 -16.37
CA TRP A 123 0.22 -0.99 -15.27
C TRP A 123 1.32 -1.96 -14.81
N THR A 124 1.00 -3.23 -14.58
CA THR A 124 2.00 -4.23 -14.14
C THR A 124 3.12 -4.43 -15.15
N SER A 125 2.81 -4.39 -16.48
CA SER A 125 3.83 -4.52 -17.51
C SER A 125 4.81 -3.34 -17.51
N ALA A 126 4.33 -2.13 -17.25
CA ALA A 126 5.17 -0.94 -17.12
C ALA A 126 6.04 -1.00 -15.86
N VAL A 127 5.46 -1.42 -14.72
CA VAL A 127 6.20 -1.58 -13.46
C VAL A 127 7.30 -2.64 -13.58
N ARG A 128 7.05 -3.76 -14.27
CA ARG A 128 8.08 -4.78 -14.53
C ARG A 128 9.28 -4.21 -15.30
N GLN A 129 9.00 -3.39 -16.30
CA GLN A 129 10.07 -2.72 -17.07
C GLN A 129 10.86 -1.74 -16.21
N ASP A 130 10.16 -0.91 -15.44
CA ASP A 130 10.78 0.04 -14.49
C ASP A 130 11.68 -0.70 -13.49
N ALA A 131 11.14 -1.75 -12.87
CA ALA A 131 11.86 -2.55 -11.89
C ALA A 131 13.10 -3.24 -12.46
N ALA A 132 13.02 -3.76 -13.68
CA ALA A 132 14.16 -4.38 -14.34
C ALA A 132 15.30 -3.38 -14.56
N LEU A 133 14.99 -2.16 -14.99
CA LEU A 133 15.98 -1.10 -15.19
C LEU A 133 16.59 -0.64 -13.85
N LEU A 134 15.74 -0.40 -12.85
CA LEU A 134 16.19 0.11 -11.56
C LEU A 134 17.06 -0.91 -10.81
N ARG A 135 16.65 -2.20 -10.80
CA ARG A 135 17.45 -3.29 -10.25
C ARG A 135 18.80 -3.42 -10.95
N GLY A 136 18.81 -3.27 -12.29
CA GLY A 136 20.05 -3.29 -13.08
C GLY A 136 21.01 -2.17 -12.69
N VAL A 137 20.51 -0.97 -12.40
CA VAL A 137 21.32 0.17 -11.95
C VAL A 137 21.85 -0.04 -10.54
N LEU A 138 21.04 -0.61 -9.63
CA LEU A 138 21.43 -0.94 -8.26
C LEU A 138 22.24 -2.26 -8.16
N GLY A 139 22.68 -2.82 -9.27
CA GLY A 139 23.58 -3.97 -9.29
C GLY A 139 22.96 -5.31 -8.87
N GLY A 140 21.64 -5.39 -8.75
CA GLY A 140 20.95 -6.60 -8.30
C GLY A 140 19.88 -7.14 -9.25
N SER A 141 19.26 -8.22 -8.85
CA SER A 141 18.15 -8.88 -9.54
C SER A 141 16.83 -8.78 -8.76
N ALA A 142 15.79 -9.42 -9.26
CA ALA A 142 14.54 -9.53 -8.51
C ALA A 142 14.72 -10.30 -7.19
N ALA A 143 15.60 -11.28 -7.14
CA ALA A 143 15.87 -12.02 -5.91
C ALA A 143 16.58 -11.17 -4.84
N ASP A 144 17.39 -10.21 -5.29
CA ASP A 144 18.25 -9.42 -4.39
C ASP A 144 17.56 -8.14 -3.91
N ILE A 145 16.66 -7.56 -4.73
CA ILE A 145 16.07 -6.24 -4.48
C ILE A 145 14.54 -6.36 -4.47
N PRO A 146 13.92 -6.56 -3.29
CA PRO A 146 12.47 -6.63 -3.14
C PRO A 146 11.81 -5.26 -3.36
N TYR A 147 10.55 -5.30 -3.82
CA TYR A 147 9.69 -4.13 -3.97
C TYR A 147 8.62 -4.12 -2.87
N HIS A 148 8.50 -2.99 -2.19
CA HIS A 148 7.52 -2.77 -1.14
C HIS A 148 6.53 -1.72 -1.62
N PHE A 149 5.33 -2.15 -2.02
CA PHE A 149 4.29 -1.24 -2.47
C PHE A 149 3.56 -0.59 -1.29
N VAL A 150 3.43 0.73 -1.34
CA VAL A 150 2.37 1.42 -0.61
C VAL A 150 1.13 1.37 -1.50
N SER A 151 0.05 0.74 -1.02
CA SER A 151 -1.21 0.67 -1.76
C SER A 151 -1.65 2.07 -2.19
N ALA A 152 -2.10 2.20 -3.43
CA ALA A 152 -2.53 3.50 -3.95
C ALA A 152 -3.56 4.12 -3.01
N HIS A 153 -3.15 5.20 -2.35
CA HIS A 153 -4.02 5.96 -1.47
C HIS A 153 -4.96 6.85 -2.30
N PRO A 154 -6.05 7.32 -1.72
CA PRO A 154 -7.01 8.17 -2.42
C PRO A 154 -6.34 9.40 -3.05
N TYR A 155 -6.77 9.75 -4.25
CA TYR A 155 -6.33 10.95 -4.98
C TYR A 155 -7.56 11.67 -5.51
N GLY A 156 -7.79 12.92 -5.08
CA GLY A 156 -9.01 13.68 -5.31
C GLY A 156 -9.46 13.83 -6.75
N ASN A 157 -8.54 13.75 -7.70
CA ASN A 157 -8.84 13.79 -9.14
C ASN A 157 -8.76 12.42 -9.82
N GLY A 158 -8.61 11.33 -9.06
CA GLY A 158 -8.61 9.97 -9.57
C GLY A 158 -10.02 9.46 -9.83
N THR A 159 -10.12 8.29 -10.44
CA THR A 159 -11.36 7.53 -10.61
C THR A 159 -11.35 6.29 -9.73
N ALA A 160 -12.52 5.78 -9.35
CA ALA A 160 -12.62 4.55 -8.57
C ALA A 160 -11.99 3.37 -9.31
N GLU A 161 -12.24 3.28 -10.63
CA GLU A 161 -11.73 2.22 -11.51
C GLU A 161 -10.21 2.29 -11.66
N GLY A 162 -9.65 3.50 -11.84
CA GLY A 162 -8.20 3.71 -11.94
C GLY A 162 -7.47 3.34 -10.66
N HIS A 163 -7.97 3.74 -9.50
CA HIS A 163 -7.42 3.31 -8.21
C HIS A 163 -7.47 1.80 -8.04
N GLN A 164 -8.61 1.20 -8.38
CA GLN A 164 -8.82 -0.24 -8.26
C GLN A 164 -7.87 -1.01 -9.17
N ALA A 165 -7.67 -0.55 -10.41
CA ALA A 165 -6.75 -1.17 -11.37
C ALA A 165 -5.31 -1.18 -10.86
N ILE A 166 -4.85 -0.08 -10.24
CA ILE A 166 -3.50 0.02 -9.65
C ILE A 166 -3.37 -0.96 -8.47
N ARG A 167 -4.34 -1.00 -7.56
CA ARG A 167 -4.32 -1.92 -6.41
C ARG A 167 -4.29 -3.38 -6.83
N ILE A 168 -5.12 -3.76 -7.81
CA ILE A 168 -5.09 -5.10 -8.41
C ILE A 168 -3.71 -5.38 -9.00
N GLY A 169 -3.13 -4.42 -9.72
CA GLY A 169 -1.79 -4.56 -10.28
C GLY A 169 -0.70 -4.77 -9.22
N MET A 170 -0.75 -4.03 -8.11
CA MET A 170 0.18 -4.20 -6.98
C MET A 170 0.06 -5.60 -6.37
N GLU A 171 -1.16 -6.09 -6.14
CA GLU A 171 -1.40 -7.43 -5.60
C GLU A 171 -0.98 -8.53 -6.57
N GLN A 172 -1.20 -8.35 -7.89
CA GLN A 172 -0.71 -9.29 -8.91
C GLN A 172 0.82 -9.38 -8.94
N LEU A 173 1.52 -8.27 -8.78
CA LEU A 173 2.98 -8.25 -8.69
C LEU A 173 3.48 -8.86 -7.38
N ALA A 174 2.79 -8.60 -6.27
CA ALA A 174 3.12 -9.18 -4.97
C ALA A 174 2.87 -10.71 -4.93
N ALA A 175 1.88 -11.19 -5.69
CA ALA A 175 1.60 -12.62 -5.81
C ALA A 175 2.53 -13.35 -6.80
N ASP A 176 3.39 -12.64 -7.53
CA ASP A 176 4.37 -13.24 -8.46
C ASP A 176 5.74 -13.38 -7.79
N PRO A 177 6.15 -14.59 -7.40
CA PRO A 177 7.46 -14.80 -6.75
C PRO A 177 8.63 -14.36 -7.63
N ALA A 178 8.48 -14.39 -8.96
CA ALA A 178 9.52 -13.97 -9.88
C ALA A 178 9.72 -12.44 -9.90
N PHE A 179 8.71 -11.70 -9.45
CA PHE A 179 8.81 -10.24 -9.32
C PHE A 179 9.42 -9.85 -7.97
N ASN A 180 9.18 -10.61 -6.91
CA ASN A 180 9.64 -10.35 -5.54
C ASN A 180 9.14 -9.00 -5.02
N ALA A 181 7.89 -8.96 -4.59
CA ALA A 181 7.28 -7.76 -4.00
C ALA A 181 6.27 -8.09 -2.90
N ARG A 182 5.97 -7.08 -2.08
CA ARG A 182 4.88 -7.08 -1.08
C ARG A 182 4.04 -5.81 -1.18
N VAL A 183 2.79 -5.86 -0.76
CA VAL A 183 2.02 -4.66 -0.41
C VAL A 183 2.34 -4.34 1.06
N ALA A 184 3.39 -3.56 1.28
CA ALA A 184 3.98 -3.31 2.59
C ALA A 184 3.16 -2.34 3.47
N ALA A 185 2.39 -1.45 2.85
CA ALA A 185 1.50 -0.56 3.58
C ALA A 185 0.19 -0.38 2.82
N ARG A 186 -0.91 -0.81 3.45
CA ARG A 186 -2.24 -0.49 2.95
C ARG A 186 -2.67 0.87 3.49
N ALA A 187 -2.79 1.82 2.57
CA ALA A 187 -3.10 3.22 2.89
C ALA A 187 -4.62 3.47 2.96
N LEU A 188 -5.38 2.53 3.55
CA LEU A 188 -6.84 2.58 3.59
C LEU A 188 -7.42 3.58 4.61
N ASP A 189 -6.62 4.05 5.53
CA ASP A 189 -6.96 4.96 6.61
C ASP A 189 -6.14 6.25 6.58
N VAL A 190 -5.49 6.56 5.46
CA VAL A 190 -4.83 7.86 5.26
C VAL A 190 -5.86 8.92 4.87
N ASP A 191 -5.65 10.12 5.36
CA ASP A 191 -6.59 11.22 5.18
C ASP A 191 -6.49 11.90 3.82
N VAL A 192 -5.30 11.92 3.23
CA VAL A 192 -5.00 12.57 1.93
C VAL A 192 -5.59 13.98 1.87
N SER A 193 -5.37 14.73 2.92
CA SER A 193 -6.03 16.00 3.13
C SER A 193 -5.08 17.20 3.01
N ARG A 194 -3.84 16.94 2.60
CA ARG A 194 -2.83 17.98 2.47
C ARG A 194 -2.99 18.75 1.15
N ASP A 195 -4.15 19.34 0.92
CA ASP A 195 -4.30 20.41 -0.05
C ASP A 195 -4.30 21.74 0.70
N ASP A 196 -3.11 22.30 0.78
CA ASP A 196 -2.86 23.54 1.44
C ASP A 196 -3.42 24.71 0.60
N ARG A 197 -4.72 24.96 0.74
CA ARG A 197 -5.36 26.10 0.06
C ARG A 197 -5.14 27.40 0.78
N ASP A 198 -4.80 27.36 2.05
CA ASP A 198 -4.57 28.54 2.88
C ASP A 198 -3.08 28.76 3.23
N GLY A 199 -2.18 27.88 2.82
CA GLY A 199 -0.74 27.99 3.00
C GLY A 199 -0.23 27.51 4.34
N ASP A 200 -1.02 26.82 5.14
CA ASP A 200 -0.61 26.41 6.48
C ASP A 200 -0.08 24.97 6.58
N TRP A 201 -0.20 24.16 5.52
CA TRP A 201 0.22 22.75 5.44
C TRP A 201 -0.33 21.82 6.53
N ARG A 202 -1.26 22.32 7.32
CA ARG A 202 -1.90 21.66 8.45
C ARG A 202 -3.37 21.46 8.23
N THR A 203 -3.94 22.19 7.29
CA THR A 203 -5.34 22.05 6.98
C THR A 203 -5.57 20.75 6.26
N THR A 204 -6.41 20.10 6.82
CA THR A 204 -6.99 18.83 6.56
C THR A 204 -8.24 19.04 5.72
N GLU A 205 -8.06 19.49 4.48
CA GLU A 205 -9.15 19.47 3.53
C GLU A 205 -9.32 18.05 3.01
N TYR A 206 -10.46 17.50 3.31
CA TYR A 206 -10.85 16.16 2.89
C TYR A 206 -10.94 16.03 1.37
N GLY A 207 -10.44 14.91 0.82
CA GLY A 207 -10.45 14.66 -0.62
C GLY A 207 -9.30 15.32 -1.38
N GLY A 208 -8.23 15.69 -0.68
CA GLY A 208 -7.00 16.20 -1.27
C GLY A 208 -6.20 15.14 -2.04
N SER A 209 -5.02 15.55 -2.45
CA SER A 209 -4.12 14.73 -3.28
C SER A 209 -2.87 14.29 -2.54
N HIS A 210 -2.61 14.88 -1.37
CA HIS A 210 -1.33 14.73 -0.69
C HIS A 210 -1.49 14.20 0.73
N ILE A 211 -0.57 13.32 1.11
CA ILE A 211 -0.49 12.77 2.46
C ILE A 211 -0.12 13.86 3.46
N THR A 212 -0.70 13.77 4.65
CA THR A 212 -0.29 14.58 5.80
C THR A 212 1.00 14.05 6.40
N ARG A 213 1.55 14.78 7.40
CA ARG A 213 2.68 14.29 8.19
C ARG A 213 2.33 13.00 8.94
N ASP A 214 1.14 12.93 9.50
CA ASP A 214 0.70 11.77 10.28
C ASP A 214 0.46 10.55 9.38
N ASP A 215 -0.08 10.75 8.18
CA ASP A 215 -0.15 9.71 7.15
C ASP A 215 1.25 9.19 6.77
N ALA A 216 2.21 10.08 6.58
CA ALA A 216 3.59 9.69 6.26
C ALA A 216 4.21 8.85 7.38
N LEU A 217 3.98 9.20 8.66
CA LEU A 217 4.43 8.43 9.81
C LEU A 217 3.76 7.05 9.89
N LEU A 218 2.46 7.00 9.60
CA LEU A 218 1.67 5.76 9.58
C LEU A 218 2.17 4.81 8.50
N ILE A 219 2.31 5.30 7.26
CA ILE A 219 2.85 4.54 6.12
C ILE A 219 4.25 4.03 6.43
N ALA A 220 5.13 4.90 6.98
CA ALA A 220 6.50 4.54 7.32
C ALA A 220 6.56 3.41 8.36
N GLY A 221 5.73 3.48 9.40
CA GLY A 221 5.69 2.43 10.43
C GLY A 221 5.23 1.07 9.89
N ARG A 222 4.27 1.06 8.95
CA ARG A 222 3.81 -0.17 8.29
C ARG A 222 4.85 -0.72 7.33
N ALA A 223 5.38 0.11 6.44
CA ALA A 223 6.41 -0.29 5.49
C ALA A 223 7.68 -0.81 6.19
N ALA A 224 8.03 -0.21 7.34
CA ALA A 224 9.18 -0.65 8.12
C ALA A 224 9.04 -2.09 8.62
N ARG A 225 7.83 -2.55 8.98
CA ARG A 225 7.60 -3.93 9.41
C ARG A 225 7.86 -4.91 8.27
N ALA A 226 7.25 -4.69 7.11
CA ALA A 226 7.42 -5.54 5.94
C ALA A 226 8.89 -5.61 5.48
N ILE A 227 9.59 -4.46 5.46
CA ILE A 227 11.01 -4.40 5.09
C ILE A 227 11.88 -5.13 6.13
N ALA A 228 11.61 -4.93 7.42
CA ALA A 228 12.39 -5.59 8.47
C ALA A 228 12.17 -7.10 8.50
N GLU A 229 10.99 -7.59 8.14
CA GLU A 229 10.71 -9.00 7.97
C GLU A 229 11.48 -9.61 6.80
N ASP A 230 11.46 -8.96 5.63
CA ASP A 230 12.25 -9.39 4.47
C ASP A 230 13.77 -9.38 4.78
N TRP A 231 14.19 -8.51 5.67
CA TRP A 231 15.58 -8.40 6.13
C TRP A 231 15.87 -9.14 7.45
N SER A 232 15.01 -10.07 7.84
CA SER A 232 15.14 -10.81 9.11
C SER A 232 16.47 -11.53 9.28
N GLU A 233 17.13 -11.93 8.20
CA GLU A 233 18.48 -12.53 8.25
C GLU A 233 19.56 -11.59 8.79
N TYR A 234 19.35 -10.28 8.70
CA TYR A 234 20.27 -9.26 9.26
C TYR A 234 19.95 -8.89 10.70
N ALA A 235 18.85 -9.40 11.25
CA ALA A 235 18.38 -9.04 12.58
C ALA A 235 19.39 -9.44 13.67
N ARG A 236 19.64 -8.53 14.59
CA ARG A 236 20.51 -8.79 15.74
C ARG A 236 19.79 -9.67 16.77
N PRO A 237 20.51 -10.58 17.44
CA PRO A 237 19.92 -11.38 18.51
C PRO A 237 19.24 -10.51 19.57
N GLY A 238 18.00 -10.84 19.92
CA GLY A 238 17.20 -10.10 20.88
C GLY A 238 16.42 -8.90 20.31
N SER A 239 16.55 -8.62 19.02
CA SER A 239 15.69 -7.65 18.33
C SER A 239 14.25 -8.15 18.21
N PRO A 240 13.25 -7.27 17.99
CA PRO A 240 11.86 -7.68 17.81
C PRO A 240 11.67 -8.74 16.72
N VAL A 241 12.27 -8.56 15.55
CA VAL A 241 12.22 -9.54 14.45
C VAL A 241 12.87 -10.88 14.84
N SER A 242 14.05 -10.85 15.47
CA SER A 242 14.73 -12.07 15.92
C SER A 242 13.93 -12.82 17.00
N LEU A 243 13.30 -12.09 17.93
CA LEU A 243 12.47 -12.70 18.98
C LEU A 243 11.16 -13.30 18.43
N ALA A 244 10.65 -12.74 17.37
CA ALA A 244 9.47 -13.24 16.65
C ALA A 244 9.81 -14.38 15.65
N GLY A 245 11.08 -14.77 15.53
CA GLY A 245 11.51 -15.80 14.58
C GLY A 245 11.50 -15.36 13.12
N GLY A 246 11.49 -14.06 12.88
CA GLY A 246 11.45 -13.46 11.55
C GLY A 246 10.05 -13.04 11.08
N ASP A 247 8.99 -13.49 11.75
CA ASP A 247 7.59 -13.27 11.39
C ASP A 247 6.96 -12.27 12.39
N ILE A 248 6.76 -11.04 11.95
CA ILE A 248 6.12 -9.96 12.73
C ILE A 248 4.84 -9.51 12.05
N ALA A 249 3.89 -8.96 12.81
CA ALA A 249 2.65 -8.43 12.23
C ALA A 249 2.94 -7.29 11.25
N ASP A 250 2.88 -7.54 9.95
CA ASP A 250 3.16 -6.56 8.88
C ASP A 250 2.00 -6.38 7.88
N VAL A 251 1.17 -7.41 7.68
CA VAL A 251 0.16 -7.46 6.60
C VAL A 251 -1.21 -6.93 7.04
N GLY A 252 -1.56 -7.08 8.31
CA GLY A 252 -2.90 -6.78 8.84
C GLY A 252 -3.96 -7.86 8.53
N PRO A 253 -5.14 -7.73 9.14
CA PRO A 253 -6.19 -8.76 9.05
C PRO A 253 -6.78 -8.86 7.65
N ARG A 254 -6.80 -10.05 7.08
CA ARG A 254 -7.31 -10.35 5.75
C ARG A 254 -8.70 -11.00 5.80
N VAL A 255 -9.64 -10.47 5.04
CA VAL A 255 -10.93 -11.15 4.84
C VAL A 255 -10.74 -12.31 3.87
N VAL A 256 -11.09 -13.52 4.32
CA VAL A 256 -10.90 -14.76 3.54
C VAL A 256 -12.21 -15.38 3.07
N SER A 257 -13.32 -15.05 3.70
CA SER A 257 -14.64 -15.47 3.23
C SER A 257 -15.75 -14.50 3.63
N ALA A 258 -16.83 -14.48 2.85
CA ALA A 258 -18.02 -13.68 3.09
C ALA A 258 -19.26 -14.57 2.94
N GLU A 259 -19.92 -14.89 4.06
CA GLU A 259 -21.13 -15.71 4.11
C GLU A 259 -22.36 -14.84 4.36
N ARG A 260 -23.41 -14.99 3.55
CA ARG A 260 -24.68 -14.33 3.79
C ARG A 260 -25.43 -14.99 4.93
N ILE A 261 -25.63 -14.25 6.04
CA ILE A 261 -26.35 -14.71 7.22
C ILE A 261 -27.72 -14.07 7.40
N GLY A 262 -28.07 -13.11 6.56
CA GLY A 262 -29.33 -12.39 6.55
C GLY A 262 -29.62 -11.77 5.18
N PRO A 263 -30.81 -11.13 5.01
CA PRO A 263 -31.16 -10.51 3.73
C PRO A 263 -30.14 -9.46 3.29
N ASP A 264 -29.55 -8.74 4.24
CA ASP A 264 -28.67 -7.59 4.03
C ASP A 264 -27.40 -7.69 4.90
N THR A 265 -27.05 -8.86 5.41
CA THR A 265 -25.94 -9.02 6.34
C THR A 265 -25.01 -10.15 5.90
N LEU A 266 -23.73 -9.83 5.83
CA LEU A 266 -22.65 -10.79 5.61
C LEU A 266 -21.89 -11.03 6.90
N ARG A 267 -21.52 -12.28 7.12
CA ARG A 267 -20.50 -12.68 8.07
C ARG A 267 -19.18 -12.85 7.35
N LEU A 268 -18.19 -12.11 7.77
CA LEU A 268 -16.83 -12.14 7.25
C LEU A 268 -15.96 -12.97 8.20
N ARG A 269 -15.19 -13.88 7.61
CA ARG A 269 -14.09 -14.56 8.33
C ARG A 269 -12.81 -13.85 7.97
N VAL A 270 -11.96 -13.67 8.98
CA VAL A 270 -10.73 -12.91 8.89
C VAL A 270 -9.57 -13.74 9.39
N GLU A 271 -8.48 -13.73 8.68
CA GLU A 271 -7.19 -14.24 9.13
C GLU A 271 -6.34 -13.06 9.62
N HIS A 272 -5.78 -13.21 10.82
CA HIS A 272 -4.87 -12.23 11.40
C HIS A 272 -3.42 -12.66 11.18
N ASP A 273 -2.58 -11.67 10.96
CA ASP A 273 -1.16 -11.82 10.83
C ASP A 273 -0.51 -11.53 12.19
N ALA A 274 0.02 -12.58 12.84
CA ALA A 274 0.72 -12.53 14.13
C ALA A 274 -0.02 -11.79 15.28
N THR A 275 -1.34 -11.55 15.16
CA THR A 275 -2.18 -10.90 16.18
C THR A 275 -3.38 -11.77 16.57
N GLY A 276 -4.00 -11.45 17.73
CA GLY A 276 -5.08 -12.27 18.31
C GLY A 276 -6.49 -11.80 17.97
N GLY A 277 -6.67 -10.62 17.35
CA GLY A 277 -8.01 -10.08 17.12
C GLY A 277 -8.05 -8.62 16.68
N PHE A 278 -9.24 -8.04 16.77
CA PHE A 278 -9.52 -6.67 16.38
C PHE A 278 -9.30 -5.68 17.52
N ALA A 279 -8.80 -4.50 17.21
CA ALA A 279 -8.96 -3.35 18.08
C ALA A 279 -10.44 -2.96 18.20
N PRO A 280 -10.85 -2.25 19.26
CA PRO A 280 -12.21 -1.70 19.35
C PRO A 280 -12.54 -0.82 18.15
N LEU A 281 -13.71 -1.03 17.54
CA LEU A 281 -14.19 -0.21 16.44
C LEU A 281 -14.48 1.21 16.92
N ASP A 282 -14.03 2.21 16.20
CA ASP A 282 -14.52 3.58 16.37
C ASP A 282 -15.93 3.76 15.78
N ALA A 283 -16.48 4.95 15.85
CA ALA A 283 -17.84 5.23 15.41
C ALA A 283 -18.03 5.00 13.90
N ASP A 284 -17.06 5.37 13.09
CA ASP A 284 -17.12 5.26 11.64
C ASP A 284 -16.91 3.81 11.18
N ALA A 285 -15.96 3.11 11.77
CA ALA A 285 -15.78 1.68 11.54
C ALA A 285 -17.04 0.89 11.94
N ALA A 286 -17.65 1.21 13.09
CA ALA A 286 -18.91 0.60 13.53
C ALA A 286 -20.10 0.96 12.63
N ALA A 287 -20.10 2.13 12.01
CA ALA A 287 -21.08 2.52 10.99
C ALA A 287 -20.88 1.84 9.64
N GLY A 288 -19.86 0.99 9.50
CA GLY A 288 -19.59 0.23 8.28
C GLY A 288 -18.90 1.03 7.17
N VAL A 289 -18.35 2.20 7.48
CA VAL A 289 -17.64 3.02 6.49
C VAL A 289 -16.54 2.22 5.82
N GLY A 290 -16.46 2.30 4.50
CA GLY A 290 -15.49 1.60 3.66
C GLY A 290 -15.94 0.23 3.16
N TRP A 291 -16.99 -0.37 3.71
CA TRP A 291 -17.53 -1.65 3.21
C TRP A 291 -18.51 -1.44 2.06
N GLU A 292 -18.34 -2.22 1.01
CA GLU A 292 -19.20 -2.21 -0.18
C GLU A 292 -19.33 -3.62 -0.77
N VAL A 293 -20.50 -3.97 -1.30
CA VAL A 293 -20.67 -5.10 -2.20
C VAL A 293 -20.83 -4.59 -3.63
N SER A 294 -19.96 -5.01 -4.52
CA SER A 294 -19.96 -4.66 -5.95
C SER A 294 -20.35 -5.85 -6.84
N GLY A 295 -20.44 -5.61 -8.17
CA GLY A 295 -20.78 -6.67 -9.13
C GLY A 295 -22.26 -7.06 -9.12
N LEU A 296 -23.13 -6.24 -8.53
CA LEU A 296 -24.57 -6.44 -8.49
C LEU A 296 -25.24 -5.75 -9.68
N ALA A 297 -26.32 -6.35 -10.21
CA ALA A 297 -27.09 -5.75 -11.30
C ALA A 297 -27.73 -4.39 -10.93
N THR A 298 -27.93 -4.14 -9.64
CA THR A 298 -28.48 -2.89 -9.09
C THR A 298 -27.42 -1.82 -8.84
N GLY A 299 -26.14 -2.09 -9.11
CA GLY A 299 -25.02 -1.26 -8.72
C GLY A 299 -24.47 -1.64 -7.34
N PRO A 300 -23.40 -0.96 -6.88
CA PRO A 300 -22.79 -1.22 -5.60
C PRO A 300 -23.72 -0.88 -4.44
N VAL A 301 -23.57 -1.62 -3.33
CA VAL A 301 -24.34 -1.41 -2.10
C VAL A 301 -23.37 -1.19 -0.94
N GLY A 302 -23.43 -0.01 -0.33
CA GLY A 302 -22.64 0.37 0.84
C GLY A 302 -23.17 -0.25 2.13
N ALA A 303 -22.31 -0.38 3.13
CA ALA A 303 -22.70 -0.84 4.44
C ALA A 303 -23.17 0.30 5.35
N ARG A 304 -24.00 -0.06 6.34
CA ARG A 304 -24.52 0.84 7.41
C ARG A 304 -24.04 0.46 8.80
N SER A 305 -23.45 -0.72 8.97
CA SER A 305 -22.87 -1.11 10.25
C SER A 305 -21.90 -2.27 10.11
N ALA A 306 -20.93 -2.33 11.02
CA ALA A 306 -20.05 -3.46 11.23
C ALA A 306 -19.95 -3.80 12.73
N VAL A 307 -19.93 -5.08 13.07
CA VAL A 307 -19.92 -5.56 14.45
C VAL A 307 -18.97 -6.74 14.60
N VAL A 308 -17.97 -6.61 15.45
CA VAL A 308 -17.05 -7.71 15.80
C VAL A 308 -17.84 -8.75 16.62
N ARG A 309 -17.80 -10.01 16.18
CA ARG A 309 -18.47 -11.15 16.82
C ARG A 309 -17.52 -12.10 17.52
N GLY A 310 -16.27 -12.04 17.16
CA GLY A 310 -15.21 -12.88 17.69
C GLY A 310 -13.85 -12.39 17.22
N PRO A 311 -12.77 -13.01 17.62
CA PRO A 311 -11.45 -12.57 17.25
C PRO A 311 -11.22 -12.58 15.73
N ASP A 312 -11.89 -13.48 15.02
CA ASP A 312 -11.74 -13.72 13.58
C ASP A 312 -13.04 -13.48 12.78
N THR A 313 -14.03 -12.81 13.38
CA THR A 313 -15.37 -12.74 12.79
C THR A 313 -15.96 -11.35 12.89
N LEU A 314 -16.41 -10.81 11.75
CA LEU A 314 -17.07 -9.52 11.62
C LEU A 314 -18.41 -9.69 10.90
N ASP A 315 -19.51 -9.19 11.46
CA ASP A 315 -20.79 -9.08 10.76
C ASP A 315 -20.92 -7.66 10.18
N VAL A 316 -21.20 -7.59 8.88
CA VAL A 316 -21.40 -6.30 8.16
C VAL A 316 -22.80 -6.29 7.59
N SER A 317 -23.59 -5.24 7.93
CA SER A 317 -24.94 -5.04 7.40
C SER A 317 -24.96 -3.89 6.37
N PHE A 318 -25.71 -4.09 5.29
CA PHE A 318 -25.73 -3.22 4.11
C PHE A 318 -27.05 -2.46 4.00
N ASP A 319 -27.04 -1.36 3.24
CA ASP A 319 -28.20 -0.47 3.07
C ASP A 319 -29.36 -1.07 2.27
N ALA A 320 -29.10 -2.15 1.53
CA ALA A 320 -30.11 -2.85 0.75
C ALA A 320 -29.94 -4.37 0.86
N PRO A 321 -31.01 -5.14 0.60
CA PRO A 321 -30.91 -6.60 0.49
C PRO A 321 -29.89 -7.02 -0.58
N LEU A 322 -29.06 -7.98 -0.22
CA LEU A 322 -28.09 -8.59 -1.12
C LEU A 322 -28.70 -9.79 -1.82
N PRO A 323 -28.31 -10.08 -3.07
CA PRO A 323 -28.77 -11.30 -3.77
C PRO A 323 -28.27 -12.56 -3.05
N GLU A 324 -28.93 -13.70 -3.32
CA GLU A 324 -28.54 -14.99 -2.70
C GLU A 324 -27.13 -15.44 -3.11
N ALA A 325 -26.72 -15.08 -4.30
CA ALA A 325 -25.37 -15.33 -4.81
C ALA A 325 -24.93 -14.21 -5.76
N GLY A 326 -23.64 -14.09 -5.90
CA GLY A 326 -23.01 -13.08 -6.77
C GLY A 326 -22.61 -11.81 -6.02
N GLY A 327 -21.79 -11.01 -6.69
CA GLY A 327 -21.12 -9.87 -6.11
C GLY A 327 -19.87 -10.24 -5.31
N ALA A 328 -19.09 -9.22 -4.98
CA ALA A 328 -17.91 -9.33 -4.14
C ALA A 328 -17.93 -8.25 -3.07
N VAL A 329 -17.60 -8.60 -1.83
CA VAL A 329 -17.43 -7.62 -0.76
C VAL A 329 -16.03 -7.06 -0.81
N HIS A 330 -15.94 -5.74 -0.63
CA HIS A 330 -14.71 -4.98 -0.59
C HIS A 330 -14.64 -4.12 0.67
N TYR A 331 -13.42 -3.86 1.09
CA TYR A 331 -13.11 -2.81 2.04
C TYR A 331 -12.18 -1.79 1.38
N GLY A 332 -12.61 -0.54 1.28
CA GLY A 332 -11.86 0.51 0.63
C GLY A 332 -11.74 0.36 -0.90
N ARG A 333 -12.81 -0.10 -1.57
CA ARG A 333 -12.82 -0.20 -3.04
C ARG A 333 -12.70 1.18 -3.69
N GLY A 334 -12.05 1.20 -4.85
CA GLY A 334 -11.93 2.40 -5.67
C GLY A 334 -11.13 3.47 -4.94
N TYR A 335 -11.80 4.54 -4.54
CA TYR A 335 -11.22 5.68 -3.84
C TYR A 335 -10.58 5.33 -2.49
N GLY A 336 -10.95 4.19 -1.93
CA GLY A 336 -10.56 3.77 -0.59
C GLY A 336 -11.73 3.84 0.39
N ARG A 337 -11.40 3.76 1.67
CA ARG A 337 -12.39 3.78 2.75
C ARG A 337 -13.00 5.15 3.04
N LEU A 338 -12.44 6.21 2.53
CA LEU A 338 -12.84 7.57 2.85
C LEU A 338 -14.26 7.82 2.38
N ALA A 339 -15.14 8.22 3.27
CA ALA A 339 -16.44 8.76 2.94
C ALA A 339 -16.32 10.27 2.71
N GLU A 340 -16.98 10.76 1.68
CA GLU A 340 -17.03 12.20 1.42
C GLU A 340 -17.58 12.94 2.63
N GLY A 341 -16.87 13.97 3.10
CA GLY A 341 -17.26 14.79 4.23
C GLY A 341 -16.81 14.34 5.63
N ASN A 342 -16.07 13.22 5.74
CA ASN A 342 -15.46 12.88 7.02
C ASN A 342 -14.39 13.90 7.39
N ALA A 343 -14.32 14.24 8.68
CA ALA A 343 -13.25 15.10 9.16
C ALA A 343 -11.92 14.33 9.15
N PRO A 344 -10.82 14.99 8.85
CA PRO A 344 -9.48 14.43 8.91
C PRO A 344 -9.13 13.88 10.30
N GLY A 345 -8.36 12.81 10.36
CA GLY A 345 -8.01 12.15 11.62
C GLY A 345 -9.17 11.38 12.27
N GLN A 346 -10.35 11.37 11.66
CA GLN A 346 -11.39 10.41 12.03
C GLN A 346 -11.03 9.06 11.43
N GLY A 347 -10.54 8.17 12.27
CA GLY A 347 -10.31 6.79 11.89
C GLY A 347 -11.62 6.15 11.45
N ASN A 348 -11.64 5.48 10.29
CA ASN A 348 -12.76 4.64 9.88
C ASN A 348 -12.26 3.28 9.38
N ALA A 349 -11.02 2.96 9.69
CA ALA A 349 -10.44 1.65 9.45
C ALA A 349 -10.82 0.68 10.59
N VAL A 350 -11.21 -0.51 10.22
CA VAL A 350 -11.21 -1.64 11.14
C VAL A 350 -9.76 -2.08 11.31
N LEU A 351 -9.23 -1.97 12.51
CA LEU A 351 -7.83 -2.28 12.83
C LEU A 351 -7.74 -3.58 13.63
N ASP A 352 -6.60 -4.25 13.53
CA ASP A 352 -6.20 -5.28 14.49
C ASP A 352 -5.54 -4.67 15.74
N GLU A 353 -5.19 -5.54 16.70
CA GLU A 353 -4.53 -5.14 17.94
C GLU A 353 -3.14 -4.51 17.71
N SER A 354 -2.51 -4.72 16.57
CA SER A 354 -1.22 -4.10 16.18
C SER A 354 -1.38 -2.74 15.48
N GLY A 355 -2.63 -2.33 15.20
CA GLY A 355 -2.95 -1.08 14.51
C GLY A 355 -2.85 -1.18 12.98
N LEU A 356 -2.87 -2.39 12.42
CA LEU A 356 -2.91 -2.60 10.98
C LEU A 356 -4.37 -2.68 10.49
N PRO A 357 -4.69 -2.07 9.34
CA PRO A 357 -6.06 -2.04 8.82
C PRO A 357 -6.46 -3.39 8.22
N ILE A 358 -7.74 -3.74 8.42
CA ILE A 358 -8.36 -4.85 7.69
C ILE A 358 -8.33 -4.58 6.19
N TRP A 359 -8.25 -5.65 5.42
CA TRP A 359 -8.28 -5.56 3.97
C TRP A 359 -8.99 -6.73 3.31
N THR A 360 -9.50 -6.48 2.13
CA THR A 360 -9.93 -7.50 1.16
C THR A 360 -8.93 -7.52 0.01
N PRO A 361 -8.76 -8.63 -0.72
CA PRO A 361 -8.15 -8.59 -2.04
C PRO A 361 -8.77 -7.46 -2.87
N ALA A 362 -8.00 -6.81 -3.71
CA ALA A 362 -8.49 -5.70 -4.52
C ALA A 362 -9.64 -6.13 -5.45
N GLU A 363 -9.64 -7.39 -5.91
CA GLU A 363 -10.76 -7.98 -6.67
C GLU A 363 -11.99 -8.29 -5.81
N GLY A 364 -11.89 -8.16 -4.49
CA GLY A 364 -12.94 -8.46 -3.51
C GLY A 364 -13.02 -9.93 -3.13
N VAL A 365 -13.87 -10.20 -2.13
CA VAL A 365 -14.18 -11.56 -1.66
C VAL A 365 -15.58 -11.94 -2.12
N ALA A 366 -15.72 -13.03 -2.86
CA ALA A 366 -16.99 -13.48 -3.41
C ALA A 366 -18.03 -13.75 -2.30
N VAL A 367 -19.25 -13.22 -2.50
CA VAL A 367 -20.38 -13.41 -1.57
C VAL A 367 -21.05 -14.74 -1.81
N GLY A 368 -21.28 -15.49 -0.74
CA GLY A 368 -22.06 -16.74 -0.77
C GLY A 368 -21.32 -17.96 -1.35
N ALA A 369 -20.07 -17.82 -1.75
CA ALA A 369 -19.26 -18.99 -2.08
C ALA A 369 -18.79 -19.65 -0.78
N PRO A 370 -18.98 -20.97 -0.57
CA PRO A 370 -18.21 -21.67 0.44
C PRO A 370 -16.73 -21.49 0.10
N PRO A 371 -15.81 -21.47 1.09
CA PRO A 371 -14.41 -21.33 0.81
C PRO A 371 -14.03 -22.45 -0.16
N ALA A 372 -13.86 -22.12 -1.44
CA ALA A 372 -13.18 -22.99 -2.36
C ALA A 372 -11.83 -23.24 -1.69
N ALA A 373 -11.47 -24.50 -1.48
CA ALA A 373 -10.15 -24.84 -1.01
C ALA A 373 -9.18 -24.12 -1.94
N GLN A 374 -8.68 -22.97 -1.51
CA GLN A 374 -7.78 -22.13 -2.30
C GLN A 374 -6.47 -22.90 -2.35
N ALA A 375 -6.29 -23.63 -3.45
CA ALA A 375 -5.09 -24.40 -3.74
C ALA A 375 -3.92 -23.48 -4.14
N ALA A 376 -3.70 -22.41 -3.39
CA ALA A 376 -2.59 -21.48 -3.65
C ALA A 376 -2.02 -20.81 -2.40
N ASP A 377 -2.59 -21.01 -1.22
CA ASP A 377 -2.16 -20.28 -0.02
C ASP A 377 -0.88 -20.84 0.66
N ALA A 378 -0.14 -21.71 -0.02
CA ALA A 378 1.17 -22.18 0.46
C ALA A 378 2.32 -21.17 0.24
N LEU A 379 2.03 -20.00 -0.31
CA LEU A 379 3.06 -18.99 -0.64
C LEU A 379 3.22 -17.87 0.40
N TRP A 380 2.40 -17.89 1.46
CA TRP A 380 2.49 -16.88 2.52
C TRP A 380 3.20 -17.39 3.79
N LEU A 381 3.68 -18.65 3.78
CA LEU A 381 4.37 -19.31 4.89
C LEU A 381 5.81 -19.74 4.54
N GLN A 382 6.46 -19.08 3.60
CA GLN A 382 7.90 -19.28 3.34
C GLN A 382 8.65 -17.98 3.38
#